data_743dc2ea140aaa7df358e2d93eddacae
#
_entry.id   743dc2ea140aaa7df358e2d93eddacae
#
_cell.length_a   1.000
_cell.length_b   1.000
_cell.length_c   1.000
_cell.angle_alpha   90.00
_cell.angle_beta   90.00
_cell.angle_gamma   90.00
#
_symmetry.space_group_name_H-M   'P 1'
#
loop_
_entity.id
_entity.type
_entity.pdbx_description
1 polymer ?
#
loop_
_entity_poly.entity_id
_entity_poly.type
_entity_poly.pdbx_seq_one_letter_code
_entity_poly.pdbx_strand_id
1 'polypeptide(L)'
;MNTLNINEQSWSGYYFPGVPIKVNANQNNGYIFSHWLEFPDSSNVMQVYITNPSTLTAVFSPTELSPGHVVINEINYNSADDFNPGDWVELYNSGELDLDLSGWVFKDDNDNHGFTIPEETTLINNSYLIIARDPNLFNANFQTTAQILGPFDFGLSAGGDEVRIF
;
A
#
# COMPACT_ATOMS: atom_id res chain seq x y z
N MET A 1 -30.82 8.78 10.73
CA MET A 1 -29.80 8.29 11.68
C MET A 1 -28.56 9.15 11.44
N ASN A 2 -28.08 9.88 12.44
CA ASN A 2 -26.91 10.71 12.27
C ASN A 2 -25.65 9.86 12.42
N THR A 3 -24.79 9.86 11.40
CA THR A 3 -23.47 9.24 11.46
C THR A 3 -22.44 10.32 11.71
N LEU A 4 -21.63 10.16 12.74
CA LEU A 4 -20.52 11.05 13.06
C LEU A 4 -19.21 10.38 12.68
N ASN A 5 -18.41 11.04 11.85
CA ASN A 5 -17.05 10.62 11.54
C ASN A 5 -16.07 11.47 12.38
N ILE A 6 -15.35 10.82 13.28
CA ILE A 6 -14.36 11.46 14.14
C ILE A 6 -12.98 11.04 13.63
N ASN A 7 -12.21 12.02 13.15
CA ASN A 7 -10.83 11.80 12.65
C ASN A 7 -9.80 12.32 13.68
N GLU A 8 -10.23 12.61 14.90
CA GLU A 8 -9.38 13.12 15.98
C GLU A 8 -9.28 12.08 17.09
N GLN A 9 -8.22 12.15 17.90
CA GLN A 9 -8.02 11.23 19.03
C GLN A 9 -9.10 11.36 20.11
N SER A 10 -9.76 12.50 20.19
CA SER A 10 -10.88 12.71 21.07
C SER A 10 -11.86 13.73 20.48
N TRP A 11 -13.12 13.53 20.72
CA TRP A 11 -14.19 14.43 20.29
C TRP A 11 -15.25 14.55 21.40
N SER A 12 -15.85 15.70 21.53
CA SER A 12 -16.99 15.89 22.43
C SER A 12 -18.12 16.63 21.73
N GLY A 13 -19.34 16.27 22.02
CA GLY A 13 -20.53 16.88 21.45
C GLY A 13 -21.77 16.65 22.30
N TYR A 14 -22.88 17.32 21.93
CA TYR A 14 -24.16 17.23 22.62
C TYR A 14 -25.16 16.49 21.75
N TYR A 15 -25.90 15.58 22.38
CA TYR A 15 -26.97 14.81 21.73
C TYR A 15 -28.30 14.91 22.53
N PHE A 16 -29.40 14.75 21.81
CA PHE A 16 -30.70 14.71 22.44
C PHE A 16 -30.88 13.38 23.21
N PRO A 17 -31.29 13.44 24.47
CA PRO A 17 -31.57 12.24 25.28
C PRO A 17 -32.58 11.31 24.59
N GLY A 18 -32.32 10.00 24.62
CA GLY A 18 -33.25 8.99 24.10
C GLY A 18 -33.24 8.82 22.57
N VAL A 19 -32.44 9.59 21.85
CA VAL A 19 -32.22 9.39 20.40
C VAL A 19 -31.06 8.43 20.21
N PRO A 20 -31.24 7.31 19.45
CA PRO A 20 -30.15 6.37 19.21
C PRO A 20 -29.08 6.97 18.32
N ILE A 21 -27.82 6.76 18.68
CA ILE A 21 -26.65 7.17 17.94
C ILE A 21 -25.93 5.90 17.46
N LYS A 22 -25.65 5.82 16.18
CA LYS A 22 -24.78 4.78 15.64
C LYS A 22 -23.32 5.25 15.71
N VAL A 23 -22.50 4.49 16.41
CA VAL A 23 -21.06 4.73 16.54
C VAL A 23 -20.33 3.61 15.81
N ASN A 24 -19.29 3.99 15.05
CA ASN A 24 -18.44 3.06 14.33
C ASN A 24 -16.98 3.39 14.64
N ALA A 25 -16.24 2.39 15.12
CA ALA A 25 -14.80 2.48 15.33
C ALA A 25 -14.08 1.98 14.07
N ASN A 26 -13.59 2.91 13.27
CA ASN A 26 -12.81 2.60 12.08
C ASN A 26 -11.34 2.40 12.48
N GLN A 27 -10.76 1.28 12.04
CA GLN A 27 -9.37 0.98 12.27
C GLN A 27 -8.47 1.67 11.23
N ASN A 28 -7.29 2.09 11.67
CA ASN A 28 -6.21 2.50 10.78
C ASN A 28 -5.32 1.31 10.42
N ASN A 29 -4.51 1.46 9.37
CA ASN A 29 -3.53 0.45 9.00
C ASN A 29 -2.64 0.08 10.20
N GLY A 30 -2.40 -1.21 10.39
CA GLY A 30 -1.61 -1.71 11.51
C GLY A 30 -2.35 -1.86 12.83
N TYR A 31 -3.67 -1.63 12.86
CA TYR A 31 -4.48 -1.79 14.06
C TYR A 31 -5.81 -2.47 13.75
N ILE A 32 -6.28 -3.31 14.67
CA ILE A 32 -7.64 -3.87 14.67
C ILE A 32 -8.42 -3.34 15.85
N PHE A 33 -9.72 -3.14 15.66
CA PHE A 33 -10.61 -2.84 16.78
C PHE A 33 -10.64 -4.03 17.74
N SER A 34 -10.41 -3.76 19.01
CA SER A 34 -10.45 -4.77 20.08
C SER A 34 -11.80 -4.77 20.79
N HIS A 35 -12.16 -3.67 21.40
CA HIS A 35 -13.39 -3.53 22.18
C HIS A 35 -13.69 -2.06 22.51
N TRP A 36 -14.87 -1.82 23.02
CA TRP A 36 -15.23 -0.57 23.70
C TRP A 36 -14.92 -0.69 25.19
N LEU A 37 -14.20 0.28 25.74
CA LEU A 37 -13.76 0.22 27.14
C LEU A 37 -14.94 0.17 28.13
N GLU A 38 -16.01 0.90 27.84
CA GLU A 38 -17.18 1.05 28.71
C GLU A 38 -18.25 -0.02 28.47
N PHE A 39 -18.11 -0.85 27.41
CA PHE A 39 -19.11 -1.84 27.03
C PHE A 39 -18.44 -3.18 26.70
N PRO A 40 -19.02 -4.31 27.14
CA PRO A 40 -18.45 -5.64 26.86
C PRO A 40 -18.73 -6.12 25.43
N ASP A 41 -19.00 -5.22 24.48
CA ASP A 41 -19.30 -5.57 23.09
C ASP A 41 -18.02 -5.53 22.26
N SER A 42 -17.79 -6.59 21.46
CA SER A 42 -16.68 -6.71 20.54
C SER A 42 -17.00 -6.23 19.12
N SER A 43 -18.22 -5.73 18.88
CA SER A 43 -18.58 -5.15 17.59
C SER A 43 -17.98 -3.74 17.45
N ASN A 44 -17.27 -3.49 16.36
CA ASN A 44 -16.78 -2.15 16.06
C ASN A 44 -17.90 -1.15 15.72
N VAL A 45 -19.13 -1.65 15.55
CA VAL A 45 -20.32 -0.84 15.29
C VAL A 45 -21.34 -1.10 16.39
N MET A 46 -21.74 -0.05 17.08
CA MET A 46 -22.76 -0.15 18.11
C MET A 46 -23.83 0.95 17.99
N GLN A 47 -24.98 0.71 18.60
CA GLN A 47 -26.03 1.71 18.78
C GLN A 47 -26.16 2.03 20.26
N VAL A 48 -26.00 3.29 20.61
CA VAL A 48 -26.05 3.75 22.00
C VAL A 48 -27.16 4.78 22.21
N TYR A 49 -27.73 4.78 23.41
CA TYR A 49 -28.67 5.77 23.87
C TYR A 49 -28.02 6.56 25.00
N ILE A 50 -27.72 7.83 24.75
CA ILE A 50 -27.07 8.69 25.73
C ILE A 50 -28.16 9.42 26.51
N THR A 51 -28.24 9.13 27.79
CA THR A 51 -29.18 9.78 28.71
C THR A 51 -28.50 10.70 29.74
N ASN A 52 -27.20 10.46 29.96
CA ASN A 52 -26.34 11.23 30.86
C ASN A 52 -25.00 11.48 30.17
N PRO A 53 -24.18 12.44 30.64
CA PRO A 53 -22.81 12.58 30.15
C PRO A 53 -22.07 11.22 30.20
N SER A 54 -21.56 10.78 29.06
CA SER A 54 -20.94 9.47 28.89
C SER A 54 -19.71 9.57 28.03
N THR A 55 -18.74 8.72 28.27
CA THR A 55 -17.56 8.53 27.42
C THR A 55 -17.68 7.20 26.67
N LEU A 56 -17.26 7.18 25.44
CA LEU A 56 -17.12 5.98 24.62
C LEU A 56 -15.68 5.92 24.15
N THR A 57 -14.94 4.90 24.56
CA THR A 57 -13.53 4.71 24.23
C THR A 57 -13.38 3.47 23.37
N ALA A 58 -12.99 3.65 22.10
CA ALA A 58 -12.62 2.55 21.23
C ALA A 58 -11.17 2.16 21.51
N VAL A 59 -10.94 0.89 21.82
CA VAL A 59 -9.62 0.31 22.05
C VAL A 59 -9.21 -0.46 20.81
N PHE A 60 -8.02 -0.16 20.30
CA PHE A 60 -7.41 -0.83 19.16
C PHE A 60 -6.15 -1.58 19.62
N SER A 61 -5.96 -2.78 19.08
CA SER A 61 -4.73 -3.56 19.27
C SER A 61 -3.90 -3.49 17.99
N PRO A 62 -2.56 -3.43 18.09
CA PRO A 62 -1.73 -3.59 16.91
C PRO A 62 -2.04 -4.94 16.24
N THR A 63 -2.11 -4.93 14.92
CA THR A 63 -2.01 -6.18 14.17
C THR A 63 -0.53 -6.48 13.97
N GLU A 64 -0.17 -7.73 14.10
CA GLU A 64 1.10 -8.21 13.57
C GLU A 64 0.94 -8.40 12.06
N LEU A 65 0.82 -7.29 11.33
CA LEU A 65 0.83 -7.32 9.88
C LEU A 65 2.22 -7.76 9.41
N SER A 66 2.25 -8.59 8.41
CA SER A 66 3.51 -8.91 7.74
C SER A 66 4.12 -7.62 7.19
N PRO A 67 5.39 -7.32 7.49
CA PRO A 67 6.05 -6.16 6.91
C PRO A 67 5.95 -6.19 5.38
N GLY A 68 6.04 -5.04 4.74
CA GLY A 68 6.12 -4.94 3.29
C GLY A 68 7.24 -5.85 2.78
N HIS A 69 6.97 -6.62 1.75
CA HIS A 69 7.92 -7.58 1.18
C HIS A 69 7.88 -7.49 -0.34
N VAL A 70 8.95 -6.95 -0.92
CA VAL A 70 9.09 -6.82 -2.37
C VAL A 70 9.65 -8.08 -2.97
N VAL A 71 9.01 -8.54 -4.02
CA VAL A 71 9.52 -9.59 -4.90
C VAL A 71 9.60 -9.09 -6.34
N ILE A 72 10.61 -9.55 -7.08
CA ILE A 72 10.64 -9.39 -8.53
C ILE A 72 9.66 -10.42 -9.08
N ASN A 73 8.54 -9.94 -9.62
CA ASN A 73 7.43 -10.78 -10.07
C ASN A 73 7.58 -11.20 -11.53
N GLU A 74 8.01 -10.27 -12.37
CA GLU A 74 8.21 -10.53 -13.80
C GLU A 74 9.43 -9.77 -14.33
N ILE A 75 10.11 -10.36 -15.31
CA ILE A 75 11.24 -9.76 -16.01
C ILE A 75 11.04 -9.96 -17.52
N ASN A 76 11.04 -8.88 -18.28
CA ASN A 76 11.08 -8.93 -19.73
C ASN A 76 12.41 -8.39 -20.26
N TYR A 77 13.17 -9.22 -20.97
CA TYR A 77 14.51 -8.88 -21.42
C TYR A 77 14.84 -9.31 -22.86
N ASN A 78 14.04 -10.15 -23.46
CA ASN A 78 14.29 -10.69 -24.80
C ASN A 78 12.97 -10.86 -25.54
N SER A 79 12.37 -9.74 -25.89
CA SER A 79 11.10 -9.71 -26.60
C SER A 79 11.26 -10.21 -28.04
N ALA A 80 10.16 -10.69 -28.62
CA ALA A 80 10.10 -11.08 -30.04
C ALA A 80 10.19 -9.85 -30.96
N ASP A 81 10.68 -10.04 -32.17
CA ASP A 81 10.87 -8.94 -33.15
C ASP A 81 9.55 -8.21 -33.49
N ASP A 82 8.43 -8.90 -33.43
CA ASP A 82 7.09 -8.38 -33.73
C ASP A 82 6.36 -7.80 -32.51
N PHE A 83 6.91 -8.00 -31.31
CA PHE A 83 6.38 -7.44 -30.07
C PHE A 83 7.53 -7.10 -29.12
N ASN A 84 7.96 -5.86 -29.12
CA ASN A 84 9.08 -5.42 -28.31
C ASN A 84 8.73 -4.19 -27.45
N PRO A 85 8.27 -4.40 -26.21
CA PRO A 85 8.00 -3.31 -25.25
C PRO A 85 9.26 -2.75 -24.58
N GLY A 86 10.46 -3.20 -24.96
CA GLY A 86 11.71 -2.93 -24.27
C GLY A 86 11.93 -3.78 -23.03
N ASP A 87 13.06 -3.59 -22.36
CA ASP A 87 13.34 -4.29 -21.11
C ASP A 87 12.58 -3.65 -19.96
N TRP A 88 11.99 -4.46 -19.09
CA TRP A 88 11.31 -4.00 -17.90
C TRP A 88 11.26 -5.08 -16.82
N VAL A 89 11.04 -4.63 -15.60
CA VAL A 89 10.89 -5.48 -14.42
C VAL A 89 9.63 -5.07 -13.68
N GLU A 90 8.86 -6.05 -13.20
CA GLU A 90 7.73 -5.83 -12.32
C GLU A 90 8.10 -6.22 -10.89
N LEU A 91 7.89 -5.29 -9.98
CA LEU A 91 7.96 -5.51 -8.54
C LEU A 91 6.56 -5.69 -7.99
N TYR A 92 6.41 -6.62 -7.05
CA TYR A 92 5.17 -6.88 -6.34
C TYR A 92 5.39 -6.81 -4.84
N ASN A 93 4.54 -6.09 -4.12
CA ASN A 93 4.53 -6.12 -2.68
C ASN A 93 3.60 -7.24 -2.17
N SER A 94 4.20 -8.33 -1.75
CA SER A 94 3.48 -9.49 -1.19
C SER A 94 3.21 -9.38 0.31
N GLY A 95 3.64 -8.31 0.96
CA GLY A 95 3.36 -8.02 2.37
C GLY A 95 1.99 -7.37 2.58
N GLU A 96 1.65 -7.18 3.84
CA GLU A 96 0.37 -6.58 4.26
C GLU A 96 0.48 -5.08 4.51
N LEU A 97 1.70 -4.55 4.60
CA LEU A 97 1.98 -3.13 4.77
C LEU A 97 2.51 -2.51 3.48
N ASP A 98 2.20 -1.25 3.26
CA ASP A 98 2.81 -0.44 2.22
C ASP A 98 4.31 -0.32 2.48
N LEU A 99 5.10 -0.25 1.41
CA LEU A 99 6.55 -0.18 1.50
C LEU A 99 7.08 1.05 0.77
N ASP A 100 7.86 1.86 1.46
CA ASP A 100 8.60 2.96 0.88
C ASP A 100 9.84 2.41 0.15
N LEU A 101 9.89 2.64 -1.16
CA LEU A 101 10.99 2.25 -2.04
C LEU A 101 11.93 3.41 -2.38
N SER A 102 11.71 4.59 -1.79
CA SER A 102 12.52 5.78 -2.05
C SER A 102 14.02 5.49 -1.85
N GLY A 103 14.82 5.80 -2.85
CA GLY A 103 16.25 5.59 -2.82
C GLY A 103 16.72 4.14 -3.02
N TRP A 104 15.81 3.18 -3.15
CA TRP A 104 16.21 1.83 -3.53
C TRP A 104 16.85 1.83 -4.92
N VAL A 105 17.71 0.87 -5.19
CA VAL A 105 18.48 0.79 -6.43
C VAL A 105 18.20 -0.52 -7.15
N PHE A 106 17.71 -0.40 -8.38
CA PHE A 106 17.59 -1.52 -9.33
C PHE A 106 18.89 -1.66 -10.14
N LYS A 107 19.40 -2.89 -10.26
CA LYS A 107 20.64 -3.22 -10.98
C LYS A 107 20.52 -4.53 -11.76
N ASP A 108 21.37 -4.66 -12.79
CA ASP A 108 21.72 -5.92 -13.42
C ASP A 108 22.98 -6.55 -12.74
N ASP A 109 23.71 -7.44 -13.43
CA ASP A 109 24.94 -8.07 -12.94
C ASP A 109 26.15 -7.10 -12.92
N ASN A 110 26.08 -5.98 -13.63
CA ASN A 110 27.11 -4.95 -13.65
C ASN A 110 26.91 -3.92 -12.54
N ASP A 111 27.79 -3.89 -11.57
CA ASP A 111 27.71 -2.97 -10.43
C ASP A 111 27.80 -1.47 -10.79
N ASN A 112 28.28 -1.14 -12.00
CA ASN A 112 28.26 0.24 -12.49
C ASN A 112 26.91 0.67 -13.06
N HIS A 113 26.02 -0.26 -13.34
CA HIS A 113 24.64 0.04 -13.72
C HIS A 113 23.77 0.27 -12.47
N GLY A 114 22.82 1.16 -12.56
CA GLY A 114 21.92 1.40 -11.46
C GLY A 114 20.83 2.41 -11.81
N PHE A 115 19.61 2.08 -11.45
CA PHE A 115 18.48 2.99 -11.49
C PHE A 115 18.01 3.23 -10.06
N THR A 116 18.15 4.44 -9.56
CA THR A 116 17.67 4.82 -8.24
C THR A 116 16.17 5.15 -8.31
N ILE A 117 15.39 4.47 -7.50
CA ILE A 117 13.95 4.73 -7.38
C ILE A 117 13.77 6.14 -6.79
N PRO A 118 12.94 6.99 -7.42
CA PRO A 118 12.71 8.36 -6.96
C PRO A 118 12.17 8.42 -5.52
N GLU A 119 12.45 9.55 -4.87
CA GLU A 119 11.84 9.87 -3.58
C GLU A 119 10.31 9.86 -3.65
N GLU A 120 9.65 9.62 -2.51
CA GLU A 120 8.19 9.54 -2.38
C GLU A 120 7.56 8.38 -3.20
N THR A 121 8.34 7.34 -3.51
CA THR A 121 7.82 6.15 -4.19
C THR A 121 7.36 5.12 -3.18
N THR A 122 6.06 4.90 -3.09
CA THR A 122 5.46 3.89 -2.21
C THR A 122 4.86 2.76 -3.03
N LEU A 123 5.26 1.53 -2.74
CA LEU A 123 4.63 0.32 -3.28
C LEU A 123 3.56 -0.17 -2.30
N ILE A 124 2.31 0.09 -2.64
CA ILE A 124 1.15 -0.26 -1.80
C ILE A 124 1.07 -1.79 -1.64
N ASN A 125 0.55 -2.25 -0.50
CA ASN A 125 0.35 -3.67 -0.26
C ASN A 125 -0.50 -4.33 -1.37
N ASN A 126 -0.16 -5.55 -1.76
CA ASN A 126 -0.80 -6.31 -2.84
C ASN A 126 -0.89 -5.56 -4.20
N SER A 127 0.06 -4.68 -4.48
CA SER A 127 0.12 -3.97 -5.75
C SER A 127 1.46 -4.14 -6.46
N TYR A 128 1.51 -3.63 -7.69
CA TYR A 128 2.63 -3.77 -8.61
C TYR A 128 3.25 -2.42 -8.93
N LEU A 129 4.55 -2.43 -9.26
CA LEU A 129 5.31 -1.31 -9.76
C LEU A 129 6.20 -1.79 -10.89
N ILE A 130 6.23 -1.05 -12.00
CA ILE A 130 7.05 -1.37 -13.17
C ILE A 130 8.27 -0.45 -13.18
N ILE A 131 9.45 -1.02 -13.45
CA ILE A 131 10.65 -0.28 -13.80
C ILE A 131 10.95 -0.60 -15.26
N ALA A 132 10.79 0.37 -16.16
CA ALA A 132 10.92 0.18 -17.59
C ALA A 132 12.13 0.95 -18.14
N ARG A 133 12.87 0.31 -19.06
CA ARG A 133 13.94 0.96 -19.82
C ARG A 133 13.42 2.11 -20.66
N ASP A 134 12.25 1.93 -21.26
CA ASP A 134 11.51 2.97 -21.97
C ASP A 134 10.04 2.95 -21.53
N PRO A 135 9.63 3.81 -20.59
CA PRO A 135 8.26 3.89 -20.12
C PRO A 135 7.23 4.21 -21.22
N ASN A 136 7.62 4.97 -22.26
CA ASN A 136 6.71 5.28 -23.35
C ASN A 136 6.45 4.05 -24.23
N LEU A 137 7.52 3.30 -24.52
CA LEU A 137 7.42 2.07 -25.28
C LEU A 137 6.61 1.01 -24.50
N PHE A 138 6.84 0.89 -23.20
CA PHE A 138 6.04 0.03 -22.33
C PHE A 138 4.55 0.41 -22.41
N ASN A 139 4.20 1.67 -22.19
CA ASN A 139 2.82 2.18 -22.24
C ASN A 139 2.14 2.01 -23.60
N ALA A 140 2.92 2.00 -24.69
CA ALA A 140 2.39 1.77 -26.02
C ALA A 140 1.93 0.31 -26.23
N ASN A 141 2.49 -0.63 -25.46
CA ASN A 141 2.25 -2.07 -25.59
C ASN A 141 1.36 -2.64 -24.48
N PHE A 142 1.35 -2.03 -23.28
CA PHE A 142 0.59 -2.50 -22.13
C PHE A 142 -0.35 -1.43 -21.58
N GLN A 143 -1.51 -1.87 -21.12
CA GLN A 143 -2.42 -1.05 -20.31
C GLN A 143 -2.38 -1.56 -18.87
N THR A 144 -1.93 -0.73 -17.96
CA THR A 144 -1.85 -1.05 -16.54
C THR A 144 -2.23 0.15 -15.68
N THR A 145 -2.65 -0.12 -14.45
CA THR A 145 -2.82 0.88 -13.39
C THR A 145 -1.61 0.93 -12.45
N ALA A 146 -0.64 0.04 -12.64
CA ALA A 146 0.59 0.06 -11.87
C ALA A 146 1.39 1.34 -12.14
N GLN A 147 2.09 1.82 -11.12
CA GLN A 147 3.05 2.91 -11.30
C GLN A 147 4.18 2.45 -12.20
N ILE A 148 4.59 3.29 -13.15
CA ILE A 148 5.69 2.99 -14.07
C ILE A 148 6.82 4.00 -13.81
N LEU A 149 7.99 3.48 -13.50
CA LEU A 149 9.22 4.23 -13.30
C LEU A 149 10.20 4.00 -14.46
N GLY A 150 11.19 4.85 -14.57
CA GLY A 150 12.22 4.83 -15.59
C GLY A 150 12.44 6.23 -16.18
N PRO A 151 13.22 6.34 -17.25
CA PRO A 151 13.96 5.26 -17.90
C PRO A 151 15.20 4.81 -17.13
N PHE A 152 15.61 3.56 -17.30
CA PHE A 152 16.96 3.13 -16.97
C PHE A 152 17.79 2.98 -18.26
N ASP A 153 19.12 3.13 -18.16
CA ASP A 153 20.01 3.35 -19.31
C ASP A 153 20.85 2.13 -19.74
N PHE A 154 20.60 0.97 -19.12
CA PHE A 154 21.25 -0.29 -19.46
C PHE A 154 20.24 -1.28 -20.06
N GLY A 155 20.73 -2.41 -20.58
CA GLY A 155 19.88 -3.49 -21.08
C GLY A 155 20.07 -4.75 -20.25
N LEU A 156 19.01 -5.54 -20.13
CA LEU A 156 19.10 -6.85 -19.51
C LEU A 156 19.60 -7.87 -20.52
N SER A 157 20.58 -8.71 -20.12
CA SER A 157 21.28 -9.59 -21.03
C SER A 157 20.50 -10.88 -21.35
N ALA A 158 20.34 -11.17 -22.65
CA ALA A 158 19.74 -12.42 -23.11
C ALA A 158 20.62 -13.66 -22.84
N GLY A 159 21.91 -13.46 -22.54
CA GLY A 159 22.86 -14.54 -22.23
C GLY A 159 22.88 -14.99 -20.77
N GLY A 160 22.13 -14.33 -19.93
CA GLY A 160 22.08 -14.47 -18.47
C GLY A 160 22.38 -13.15 -17.80
N ASP A 161 21.68 -12.87 -16.72
CA ASP A 161 21.80 -11.63 -15.96
C ASP A 161 21.40 -11.87 -14.50
N GLU A 162 21.82 -10.99 -13.59
CA GLU A 162 21.32 -10.92 -12.23
C GLU A 162 20.46 -9.67 -12.08
N VAL A 163 19.20 -9.85 -11.82
CA VAL A 163 18.32 -8.72 -11.51
C VAL A 163 18.23 -8.55 -9.99
N ARG A 164 18.65 -7.38 -9.51
CA ARG A 164 18.81 -7.07 -8.09
C ARG A 164 18.07 -5.80 -7.72
N ILE A 165 17.53 -5.77 -6.50
CA ILE A 165 16.90 -4.59 -5.89
C ILE A 165 17.38 -4.45 -4.44
N PHE A 166 17.79 -3.26 -4.00
CA PHE A 166 18.37 -3.00 -2.67
C PHE A 166 17.70 -1.81 -2.00
#